data_c17274f88c70f1ea34b4e704f0cbadf3
#
_entry.id   c17274f88c70f1ea34b4e704f0cbadf3
#
_cell.length_a   1.000
_cell.length_b   1.000
_cell.length_c   1.000
_cell.angle_alpha   90.00
_cell.angle_beta   90.00
_cell.angle_gamma   90.00
#
_symmetry.space_group_name_H-M   'P 1'
#
loop_
_entity.id
_entity.type
_entity.pdbx_description
1 polymer ?
#
loop_
_entity_poly.entity_id
_entity_poly.type
_entity_poly.pdbx_seq_one_letter_code
_entity_poly.pdbx_strand_id
1 'polypeptide(L)'
;KDFIHVGLNLNYTHAQHHFSGNMRSYAQAIPTMDYVENGVFYSMPIVLPDGSWGHYKQESDGDINKGADNLVAAAKTRTDQISKWDRLVASAFLQLDIAKGLTFKTIGSYNYFTKGYDGYTPYNPRTFGSKDRKDSYSINQNQNSEIALESFVNYDWSNAHHRVSAMAGFSISDTDGVWLNTSASDFPADNIRQISLTNDPSSKNT
;
A
#
# COMPACT_ATOMS: atom_id res chain seq x y z
N LYS A 1 47.41 11.00 -11.04
CA LYS A 1 46.28 11.10 -11.99
C LYS A 1 45.35 9.98 -11.68
N ASP A 2 44.17 10.32 -11.14
CA ASP A 2 43.20 9.33 -10.72
C ASP A 2 42.54 8.76 -11.98
N PHE A 3 42.76 7.49 -12.24
CA PHE A 3 42.19 6.77 -13.38
C PHE A 3 41.05 5.82 -12.99
N ILE A 4 40.75 5.75 -11.67
CA ILE A 4 39.70 4.93 -11.11
C ILE A 4 38.79 5.83 -10.29
N HIS A 5 37.48 5.77 -10.56
CA HIS A 5 36.45 6.44 -9.78
C HIS A 5 35.44 5.39 -9.32
N VAL A 6 35.12 5.42 -8.04
CA VAL A 6 34.13 4.53 -7.44
C VAL A 6 33.12 5.36 -6.66
N GLY A 7 31.89 4.90 -6.63
CA GLY A 7 30.85 5.52 -5.82
C GLY A 7 29.83 4.50 -5.35
N LEU A 8 29.23 4.82 -4.22
CA LEU A 8 28.18 4.05 -3.60
C LEU A 8 27.03 4.99 -3.25
N ASN A 9 25.81 4.58 -3.58
CA ASN A 9 24.61 5.23 -3.13
C ASN A 9 23.73 4.21 -2.41
N LEU A 10 23.21 4.58 -1.24
CA LEU A 10 22.33 3.76 -0.44
C LEU A 10 21.18 4.62 0.06
N ASN A 11 19.96 4.22 -0.24
CA ASN A 11 18.75 4.86 0.24
C ASN A 11 17.83 3.81 0.85
N TYR A 12 17.44 4.02 2.10
CA TYR A 12 16.44 3.21 2.78
C TYR A 12 15.28 4.08 3.20
N THR A 13 14.07 3.61 2.93
CA THR A 13 12.84 4.27 3.31
C THR A 13 11.93 3.27 4.02
N HIS A 14 11.46 3.66 5.19
CA HIS A 14 10.41 2.96 5.91
C HIS A 14 9.20 3.87 6.04
N ALA A 15 8.00 3.35 5.77
CA ALA A 15 6.77 4.08 6.04
C ALA A 15 5.68 3.16 6.59
N GLN A 16 4.89 3.73 7.47
CA GLN A 16 3.71 3.09 8.02
C GLN A 16 2.52 4.02 7.84
N HIS A 17 1.44 3.47 7.33
CA HIS A 17 0.19 4.18 7.12
C HIS A 17 -0.93 3.47 7.87
N HIS A 18 -1.64 4.22 8.70
CA HIS A 18 -2.89 3.79 9.30
C HIS A 18 -4.04 4.25 8.42
N PHE A 19 -4.94 3.34 8.09
CA PHE A 19 -6.08 3.69 7.27
C PHE A 19 -7.04 4.58 8.06
N SER A 20 -7.21 5.82 7.64
CA SER A 20 -8.05 6.83 8.32
C SER A 20 -9.44 7.01 7.70
N GLY A 21 -9.83 6.13 6.79
CA GLY A 21 -11.10 6.25 6.07
C GLY A 21 -10.98 7.00 4.74
N ASN A 22 -12.08 7.05 4.01
CA ASN A 22 -12.14 7.73 2.73
C ASN A 22 -12.59 9.18 2.94
N MET A 23 -11.72 10.14 2.67
CA MET A 23 -12.02 11.58 2.74
C MET A 23 -13.27 11.98 1.94
N ARG A 24 -13.51 11.30 0.82
CA ARG A 24 -14.71 11.53 0.01
C ARG A 24 -15.99 11.20 0.79
N SER A 25 -16.01 10.11 1.53
CA SER A 25 -17.16 9.72 2.36
C SER A 25 -17.39 10.74 3.48
N TYR A 26 -16.33 11.28 4.07
CA TYR A 26 -16.44 12.35 5.06
C TYR A 26 -17.01 13.64 4.46
N ALA A 27 -16.58 14.02 3.26
CA ALA A 27 -17.04 15.21 2.57
C ALA A 27 -18.50 15.10 2.07
N GLN A 28 -18.96 13.88 1.83
CA GLN A 28 -20.34 13.60 1.39
C GLN A 28 -21.32 13.43 2.55
N ALA A 29 -20.85 13.31 3.78
CA ALA A 29 -21.72 13.22 4.94
C ALA A 29 -22.41 14.56 5.20
N ILE A 30 -23.73 14.53 5.22
CA ILE A 30 -24.54 15.73 5.51
C ILE A 30 -24.55 15.93 7.03
N PRO A 31 -24.15 17.10 7.54
CA PRO A 31 -24.08 17.35 8.98
C PRO A 31 -25.41 17.21 9.72
N THR A 32 -26.50 17.31 8.98
CA THR A 32 -27.88 17.31 9.50
C THR A 32 -28.60 15.99 9.28
N MET A 33 -27.87 14.92 8.92
CA MET A 33 -28.50 13.61 8.76
C MET A 33 -28.95 13.07 10.12
N ASP A 34 -30.24 12.94 10.23
CA ASP A 34 -30.88 12.35 11.40
C ASP A 34 -31.04 10.85 11.20
N TYR A 35 -30.84 10.12 12.29
CA TYR A 35 -31.10 8.71 12.37
C TYR A 35 -32.31 8.47 13.28
N VAL A 36 -33.25 7.66 12.83
CA VAL A 36 -34.46 7.33 13.60
C VAL A 36 -34.46 5.84 13.92
N GLU A 37 -34.43 5.48 15.18
CA GLU A 37 -34.66 4.12 15.67
C GLU A 37 -35.73 4.12 16.73
N ASN A 38 -36.74 3.24 16.57
CA ASN A 38 -37.87 3.13 17.48
C ASN A 38 -38.62 4.47 17.75
N GLY A 39 -38.68 5.34 16.74
CA GLY A 39 -39.32 6.66 16.83
C GLY A 39 -38.49 7.75 17.51
N VAL A 40 -37.25 7.46 17.89
CA VAL A 40 -36.34 8.44 18.48
C VAL A 40 -35.38 8.97 17.42
N PHE A 41 -35.27 10.29 17.31
CA PHE A 41 -34.31 10.97 16.44
C PHE A 41 -32.96 11.08 17.13
N TYR A 42 -31.93 10.71 16.40
CA TYR A 42 -30.55 10.85 16.84
C TYR A 42 -29.76 11.63 15.79
N SER A 43 -28.90 12.56 16.22
CA SER A 43 -27.96 13.21 15.33
C SER A 43 -26.67 12.39 15.22
N MET A 44 -26.06 12.40 14.05
CA MET A 44 -24.76 11.75 13.84
C MET A 44 -23.60 12.54 14.49
N PRO A 45 -22.57 11.85 15.00
CA PRO A 45 -22.32 10.40 15.14
C PRO A 45 -22.90 9.86 16.45
N ILE A 46 -23.57 8.72 16.40
CA ILE A 46 -24.27 8.18 17.58
C ILE A 46 -23.70 6.83 18.00
N VAL A 47 -23.49 6.70 19.32
CA VAL A 47 -23.41 5.43 20.01
C VAL A 47 -24.77 5.18 20.65
N LEU A 48 -25.41 4.07 20.31
CA LEU A 48 -26.68 3.67 20.90
C LEU A 48 -26.53 3.26 22.37
N PRO A 49 -27.62 3.22 23.15
CA PRO A 49 -27.56 2.84 24.57
C PRO A 49 -26.94 1.46 24.83
N ASP A 50 -26.99 0.56 23.87
CA ASP A 50 -26.40 -0.79 23.94
C ASP A 50 -24.88 -0.78 23.58
N GLY A 51 -24.30 0.38 23.34
CA GLY A 51 -22.89 0.53 22.95
C GLY A 51 -22.62 0.29 21.47
N SER A 52 -23.61 -0.06 20.68
CA SER A 52 -23.47 -0.21 19.23
C SER A 52 -23.51 1.15 18.51
N TRP A 53 -23.06 1.17 17.26
CA TRP A 53 -23.07 2.37 16.45
C TRP A 53 -24.39 2.56 15.73
N GLY A 54 -24.95 3.76 15.76
CA GLY A 54 -26.03 4.16 14.90
C GLY A 54 -25.62 4.13 13.42
N HIS A 55 -26.57 3.93 12.54
CA HIS A 55 -26.39 3.99 11.08
C HIS A 55 -27.50 4.86 10.46
N TYR A 56 -27.26 5.31 9.24
CA TYR A 56 -28.29 6.00 8.47
C TYR A 56 -29.37 5.00 8.05
N LYS A 57 -30.64 5.39 8.19
CA LYS A 57 -31.73 4.63 7.63
C LYS A 57 -31.68 4.73 6.12
N GLN A 58 -31.52 3.61 5.45
CA GLN A 58 -31.69 3.50 4.02
C GLN A 58 -33.17 3.47 3.70
N GLU A 59 -33.74 4.57 3.23
CA GLU A 59 -35.06 4.55 2.62
C GLU A 59 -34.98 4.09 1.17
N SER A 60 -35.86 3.19 0.75
CA SER A 60 -35.74 2.45 -0.50
C SER A 60 -35.99 3.24 -1.76
N ASP A 61 -36.49 4.47 -1.68
CA ASP A 61 -36.89 5.25 -2.85
C ASP A 61 -36.24 6.63 -2.87
N GLY A 62 -35.21 6.74 -3.74
CA GLY A 62 -34.74 8.05 -4.22
C GLY A 62 -33.75 8.78 -3.33
N ASP A 63 -33.38 8.26 -2.19
CA ASP A 63 -32.47 8.94 -1.28
C ASP A 63 -31.04 8.96 -1.83
N ILE A 64 -30.49 10.17 -1.94
CA ILE A 64 -29.11 10.44 -2.38
C ILE A 64 -28.06 9.88 -1.39
N ASN A 65 -28.49 9.43 -0.22
CA ASN A 65 -27.64 8.97 0.88
C ASN A 65 -27.52 7.44 0.97
N LYS A 66 -27.89 6.71 -0.09
CA LYS A 66 -27.75 5.25 -0.14
C LYS A 66 -26.30 4.86 0.12
N GLY A 67 -26.04 4.27 1.28
CA GLY A 67 -24.74 3.71 1.65
C GLY A 67 -23.81 4.64 2.42
N ALA A 68 -24.31 5.71 3.05
CA ALA A 68 -23.47 6.48 3.97
C ALA A 68 -23.28 5.72 5.29
N ASP A 69 -22.06 5.26 5.50
CA ASP A 69 -21.63 4.61 6.74
C ASP A 69 -21.56 5.64 7.89
N ASN A 70 -21.73 5.18 9.12
CA ASN A 70 -21.39 5.98 10.28
C ASN A 70 -19.87 6.25 10.29
N LEU A 71 -19.48 7.50 10.01
CA LEU A 71 -18.09 7.89 9.79
C LEU A 71 -17.23 7.74 11.05
N VAL A 72 -17.80 7.95 12.21
CA VAL A 72 -17.06 7.78 13.48
C VAL A 72 -16.84 6.31 13.79
N ALA A 73 -17.84 5.48 13.53
CA ALA A 73 -17.66 4.04 13.63
C ALA A 73 -16.62 3.54 12.62
N ALA A 74 -16.71 3.99 11.35
CA ALA A 74 -15.74 3.65 10.34
C ALA A 74 -14.31 4.08 10.71
N ALA A 75 -14.15 5.28 11.26
CA ALA A 75 -12.84 5.76 11.71
C ALA A 75 -12.28 4.93 12.87
N LYS A 76 -13.10 4.58 13.85
CA LYS A 76 -12.66 3.77 15.00
C LYS A 76 -12.41 2.31 14.66
N THR A 77 -13.21 1.70 13.80
CA THR A 77 -13.04 0.29 13.42
C THR A 77 -11.89 0.07 12.44
N ARG A 78 -11.54 1.10 11.66
CA ARG A 78 -10.43 1.02 10.67
C ARG A 78 -9.06 1.37 11.24
N THR A 79 -8.95 1.73 12.52
CA THR A 79 -7.65 1.96 13.18
C THR A 79 -6.76 0.72 13.19
N ASP A 80 -7.35 -0.45 13.05
CA ASP A 80 -6.65 -1.73 12.99
C ASP A 80 -6.18 -2.12 11.58
N GLN A 81 -6.31 -1.22 10.61
CA GLN A 81 -5.83 -1.43 9.25
C GLN A 81 -4.50 -0.69 9.07
N ILE A 82 -3.43 -1.46 8.98
CA ILE A 82 -2.07 -0.93 8.91
C ILE A 82 -1.43 -1.38 7.60
N SER A 83 -0.89 -0.43 6.87
CA SER A 83 -0.02 -0.68 5.73
C SER A 83 1.40 -0.25 6.07
N LYS A 84 2.35 -1.15 5.90
CA LYS A 84 3.79 -0.90 6.10
C LYS A 84 4.51 -1.16 4.81
N TRP A 85 5.49 -0.36 4.48
CA TRP A 85 6.36 -0.62 3.36
C TRP A 85 7.79 -0.18 3.64
N ASP A 86 8.70 -0.97 3.11
CA ASP A 86 10.13 -0.74 3.16
C ASP A 86 10.70 -0.75 1.75
N ARG A 87 11.58 0.16 1.47
CA ARG A 87 12.29 0.23 0.21
C ARG A 87 13.78 0.45 0.47
N LEU A 88 14.58 -0.39 -0.12
CA LEU A 88 16.04 -0.25 -0.18
C LEU A 88 16.45 -0.07 -1.63
N VAL A 89 17.14 1.02 -1.92
CA VAL A 89 17.78 1.26 -3.21
C VAL A 89 19.26 1.41 -2.97
N ALA A 90 20.05 0.50 -3.51
CA ALA A 90 21.50 0.53 -3.46
C ALA A 90 22.07 0.55 -4.86
N SER A 91 23.09 1.35 -5.10
CA SER A 91 23.84 1.32 -6.34
C SER A 91 25.32 1.58 -6.10
N ALA A 92 26.15 0.88 -6.84
CA ALA A 92 27.59 1.10 -6.83
C ALA A 92 28.08 1.26 -8.27
N PHE A 93 29.01 2.15 -8.49
CA PHE A 93 29.65 2.27 -9.79
C PHE A 93 31.16 2.21 -9.70
N LEU A 94 31.75 1.71 -10.77
CA LEU A 94 33.16 1.77 -11.07
C LEU A 94 33.33 2.44 -12.42
N GLN A 95 34.15 3.49 -12.49
CA GLN A 95 34.56 4.11 -13.73
C GLN A 95 36.09 4.06 -13.85
N LEU A 96 36.55 3.68 -15.03
CA LEU A 96 37.96 3.62 -15.41
C LEU A 96 38.21 4.57 -16.57
N ASP A 97 39.11 5.49 -16.38
CA ASP A 97 39.63 6.35 -17.44
C ASP A 97 40.83 5.67 -18.15
N ILE A 98 40.51 4.87 -19.18
CA ILE A 98 41.46 3.93 -19.82
C ILE A 98 42.51 4.71 -20.62
N ALA A 99 42.07 5.70 -21.38
CA ALA A 99 42.94 6.54 -22.21
C ALA A 99 42.33 7.92 -22.39
N LYS A 100 43.04 8.84 -23.02
CA LYS A 100 42.50 10.17 -23.32
C LYS A 100 41.21 10.06 -24.16
N GLY A 101 40.09 10.46 -23.57
CA GLY A 101 38.79 10.41 -24.19
C GLY A 101 38.11 9.03 -24.14
N LEU A 102 38.73 7.97 -23.60
CA LEU A 102 38.18 6.64 -23.48
C LEU A 102 37.90 6.30 -22.03
N THR A 103 36.62 6.15 -21.70
CA THR A 103 36.16 5.76 -20.34
C THR A 103 35.32 4.51 -20.41
N PHE A 104 35.48 3.65 -19.41
CA PHE A 104 34.59 2.52 -19.13
C PHE A 104 33.89 2.77 -17.82
N LYS A 105 32.57 2.56 -17.78
CA LYS A 105 31.81 2.66 -16.55
C LYS A 105 30.89 1.46 -16.41
N THR A 106 30.84 0.91 -15.22
CA THR A 106 29.87 -0.13 -14.84
C THR A 106 29.10 0.30 -13.59
N ILE A 107 27.81 0.01 -13.56
CA ILE A 107 26.90 0.36 -12.48
C ILE A 107 26.14 -0.92 -12.10
N GLY A 108 26.29 -1.35 -10.86
CA GLY A 108 25.45 -2.38 -10.27
C GLY A 108 24.38 -1.72 -9.40
N SER A 109 23.15 -2.15 -9.50
CA SER A 109 22.05 -1.65 -8.68
C SER A 109 21.23 -2.78 -8.10
N TYR A 110 20.72 -2.55 -6.89
CA TYR A 110 19.78 -3.41 -6.20
C TYR A 110 18.61 -2.57 -5.68
N ASN A 111 17.41 -2.93 -6.06
CA ASN A 111 16.19 -2.32 -5.59
C ASN A 111 15.34 -3.40 -4.92
N TYR A 112 15.07 -3.20 -3.65
CA TYR A 112 14.22 -4.07 -2.86
C TYR A 112 13.02 -3.28 -2.35
N PHE A 113 11.84 -3.83 -2.51
CA PHE A 113 10.60 -3.25 -2.03
C PHE A 113 9.75 -4.33 -1.38
N THR A 114 9.29 -4.07 -0.17
CA THR A 114 8.26 -4.88 0.47
C THR A 114 7.12 -4.01 0.95
N LYS A 115 5.91 -4.49 0.79
CA LYS A 115 4.69 -3.85 1.27
C LYS A 115 3.81 -4.89 1.94
N GLY A 116 3.50 -4.64 3.21
CA GLY A 116 2.55 -5.43 3.97
C GLY A 116 1.29 -4.63 4.26
N TYR A 117 0.16 -5.29 4.21
CA TYR A 117 -1.12 -4.80 4.70
C TYR A 117 -1.72 -5.84 5.63
N ASP A 118 -2.15 -5.39 6.77
CA ASP A 118 -2.83 -6.15 7.79
C ASP A 118 -4.09 -5.38 8.17
N GLY A 119 -5.24 -5.99 7.96
CA GLY A 119 -6.51 -5.30 8.16
C GLY A 119 -7.61 -6.18 8.71
N TYR A 120 -8.12 -5.83 9.87
CA TYR A 120 -9.32 -6.41 10.46
C TYR A 120 -10.49 -5.45 10.34
N THR A 121 -11.62 -5.96 9.91
CA THR A 121 -12.91 -5.24 9.88
C THR A 121 -13.88 -5.99 10.78
N PRO A 122 -14.26 -5.41 11.92
CA PRO A 122 -15.16 -6.07 12.85
C PRO A 122 -16.58 -6.18 12.26
N TYR A 123 -17.31 -7.17 12.74
CA TYR A 123 -18.72 -7.28 12.45
C TYR A 123 -19.46 -6.12 13.12
N ASN A 124 -20.11 -5.31 12.31
CA ASN A 124 -21.05 -4.33 12.82
C ASN A 124 -22.23 -4.17 11.84
N PRO A 125 -23.35 -4.86 12.10
CA PRO A 125 -24.50 -4.85 11.20
C PRO A 125 -25.10 -3.46 11.00
N ARG A 126 -24.81 -2.53 11.92
CA ARG A 126 -25.36 -1.17 11.87
C ARG A 126 -24.42 -0.15 11.20
N THR A 127 -23.16 -0.48 11.02
CA THR A 127 -22.19 0.45 10.41
C THR A 127 -22.27 0.45 8.89
N PHE A 128 -22.67 -0.64 8.27
CA PHE A 128 -22.54 -0.85 6.82
C PHE A 128 -23.86 -1.22 6.12
N GLY A 129 -25.00 -1.06 6.78
CA GLY A 129 -26.32 -1.25 6.16
C GLY A 129 -26.66 -2.68 5.69
N SER A 130 -25.78 -3.65 5.93
CA SER A 130 -25.98 -5.04 5.54
C SER A 130 -26.07 -5.93 6.77
N LYS A 131 -27.18 -6.64 6.89
CA LYS A 131 -27.39 -7.62 7.96
C LYS A 131 -26.53 -8.88 7.82
N ASP A 132 -25.99 -9.11 6.62
CA ASP A 132 -25.27 -10.33 6.27
C ASP A 132 -23.74 -10.15 6.23
N ARG A 133 -23.26 -8.96 6.61
CA ARG A 133 -21.82 -8.68 6.58
C ARG A 133 -21.16 -9.27 7.82
N LYS A 134 -20.24 -10.18 7.58
CA LYS A 134 -19.41 -10.81 8.61
C LYS A 134 -18.14 -9.98 8.84
N ASP A 135 -17.54 -10.16 10.00
CA ASP A 135 -16.18 -9.67 10.22
C ASP A 135 -15.20 -10.27 9.20
N SER A 136 -14.13 -9.59 8.95
CA SER A 136 -13.12 -10.05 7.99
C SER A 136 -11.71 -9.63 8.41
N TYR A 137 -10.77 -10.49 8.11
CA TYR A 137 -9.35 -10.25 8.30
C TYR A 137 -8.59 -10.53 7.01
N SER A 138 -7.75 -9.60 6.60
CA SER A 138 -6.98 -9.70 5.36
C SER A 138 -5.52 -9.41 5.62
N ILE A 139 -4.65 -10.25 5.09
CA ILE A 139 -3.20 -10.06 5.06
C ILE A 139 -2.78 -10.05 3.59
N ASN A 140 -2.14 -8.97 3.19
CA ASN A 140 -1.52 -8.88 1.87
C ASN A 140 -0.04 -8.56 2.06
N GLN A 141 0.81 -9.34 1.43
CA GLN A 141 2.24 -9.09 1.42
C GLN A 141 2.75 -9.14 -0.01
N ASN A 142 3.46 -8.10 -0.40
CA ASN A 142 4.12 -7.98 -1.69
C ASN A 142 5.59 -7.71 -1.45
N GLN A 143 6.46 -8.49 -2.08
CA GLN A 143 7.90 -8.34 -2.03
C GLN A 143 8.44 -8.41 -3.45
N ASN A 144 9.21 -7.42 -3.85
CA ASN A 144 9.89 -7.38 -5.13
C ASN A 144 11.35 -7.05 -4.94
N SER A 145 12.20 -7.72 -5.69
CA SER A 145 13.62 -7.39 -5.78
C SER A 145 14.06 -7.32 -7.24
N GLU A 146 14.93 -6.38 -7.54
CA GLU A 146 15.53 -6.20 -8.84
C GLU A 146 17.04 -6.01 -8.67
N ILE A 147 17.80 -6.78 -9.43
CA ILE A 147 19.23 -6.60 -9.58
C ILE A 147 19.47 -6.17 -11.02
N ALA A 148 20.24 -5.12 -11.22
CA ALA A 148 20.62 -4.68 -12.55
C ALA A 148 22.11 -4.39 -12.63
N LEU A 149 22.69 -4.69 -13.80
CA LEU A 149 24.05 -4.35 -14.15
C LEU A 149 24.04 -3.63 -15.50
N GLU A 150 24.61 -2.44 -15.50
CA GLU A 150 24.79 -1.63 -16.70
C GLU A 150 26.29 -1.40 -16.92
N SER A 151 26.76 -1.56 -18.14
CA SER A 151 28.14 -1.30 -18.48
C SER A 151 28.23 -0.63 -19.83
N PHE A 152 29.06 0.40 -19.91
CA PHE A 152 29.25 1.15 -21.14
C PHE A 152 30.67 1.70 -21.28
N VAL A 153 31.06 1.85 -22.53
CA VAL A 153 32.30 2.50 -22.96
C VAL A 153 31.94 3.75 -23.68
N ASN A 154 32.54 4.86 -23.28
CA ASN A 154 32.44 6.15 -23.96
C ASN A 154 33.76 6.51 -24.59
N TYR A 155 33.72 7.03 -25.82
CA TYR A 155 34.84 7.57 -26.50
C TYR A 155 34.53 9.00 -26.98
N ASP A 156 35.31 9.96 -26.50
CA ASP A 156 35.21 11.36 -26.87
C ASP A 156 36.54 11.81 -27.54
N TRP A 157 36.45 12.20 -28.78
CA TRP A 157 37.58 12.73 -29.53
C TRP A 157 37.24 14.12 -30.07
N SER A 158 38.18 15.03 -29.96
CA SER A 158 38.05 16.38 -30.53
C SER A 158 39.38 16.91 -31.05
N ASN A 159 39.29 17.65 -32.14
CA ASN A 159 40.37 18.48 -32.66
C ASN A 159 39.86 19.91 -32.90
N ALA A 160 40.65 20.76 -33.57
CA ALA A 160 40.31 22.17 -33.80
C ALA A 160 39.00 22.38 -34.61
N HIS A 161 38.56 21.39 -35.40
CA HIS A 161 37.45 21.51 -36.34
C HIS A 161 36.34 20.47 -36.13
N HIS A 162 36.63 19.38 -35.43
CA HIS A 162 35.70 18.24 -35.30
C HIS A 162 35.65 17.74 -33.87
N ARG A 163 34.45 17.33 -33.48
CA ARG A 163 34.21 16.60 -32.25
C ARG A 163 33.37 15.33 -32.57
N VAL A 164 33.84 14.18 -32.09
CA VAL A 164 33.16 12.91 -32.22
C VAL A 164 33.01 12.31 -30.85
N SER A 165 31.76 11.90 -30.53
CA SER A 165 31.43 11.14 -29.31
C SER A 165 30.75 9.87 -29.75
N ALA A 166 31.17 8.74 -29.17
CA ALA A 166 30.59 7.45 -29.39
C ALA A 166 30.38 6.71 -28.05
N MET A 167 29.30 6.00 -27.94
CA MET A 167 29.00 5.17 -26.77
C MET A 167 28.51 3.79 -27.21
N ALA A 168 29.01 2.77 -26.54
CA ALA A 168 28.48 1.40 -26.66
C ALA A 168 28.32 0.82 -25.25
N GLY A 169 27.25 0.07 -25.03
CA GLY A 169 26.99 -0.51 -23.72
C GLY A 169 25.98 -1.64 -23.79
N PHE A 170 25.83 -2.31 -22.66
CA PHE A 170 24.81 -3.31 -22.43
C PHE A 170 24.21 -3.14 -21.03
N SER A 171 22.98 -3.61 -20.85
CA SER A 171 22.35 -3.74 -19.56
C SER A 171 21.70 -5.12 -19.44
N ILE A 172 21.70 -5.63 -18.23
CA ILE A 172 21.00 -6.84 -17.85
C ILE A 172 20.30 -6.58 -16.50
N SER A 173 19.06 -7.01 -16.39
CA SER A 173 18.34 -6.96 -15.14
C SER A 173 17.59 -8.25 -14.89
N ASP A 174 17.46 -8.60 -13.63
CA ASP A 174 16.67 -9.71 -13.16
C ASP A 174 15.72 -9.21 -12.06
N THR A 175 14.45 -9.58 -12.18
CA THR A 175 13.40 -9.15 -11.26
C THR A 175 12.69 -10.37 -10.71
N ASP A 176 12.64 -10.46 -9.39
CA ASP A 176 11.91 -11.49 -8.66
C ASP A 176 10.83 -10.86 -7.80
N GLY A 177 9.68 -11.52 -7.70
CA GLY A 177 8.55 -11.03 -6.95
C GLY A 177 7.70 -12.14 -6.35
N VAL A 178 7.32 -11.93 -5.09
CA VAL A 178 6.42 -12.82 -4.36
C VAL A 178 5.27 -12.00 -3.79
N TRP A 179 4.07 -12.50 -4.00
CA TRP A 179 2.90 -11.95 -3.35
C TRP A 179 2.13 -13.00 -2.59
N LEU A 180 1.72 -12.64 -1.37
CA LEU A 180 0.78 -13.38 -0.55
C LEU A 180 -0.46 -12.52 -0.36
N ASN A 181 -1.63 -13.08 -0.68
CA ASN A 181 -2.90 -12.47 -0.36
C ASN A 181 -3.76 -13.54 0.29
N THR A 182 -4.15 -13.30 1.53
CA THR A 182 -5.02 -14.20 2.26
C THR A 182 -6.06 -13.41 3.05
N SER A 183 -7.28 -13.93 3.08
CA SER A 183 -8.37 -13.31 3.82
C SER A 183 -9.28 -14.38 4.40
N ALA A 184 -9.87 -14.05 5.52
CA ALA A 184 -10.86 -14.90 6.17
C ALA A 184 -11.97 -14.02 6.74
N SER A 185 -13.14 -14.61 6.93
CA SER A 185 -14.30 -13.97 7.52
C SER A 185 -14.99 -14.92 8.50
N ASP A 186 -15.91 -14.38 9.29
CA ASP A 186 -16.70 -15.16 10.24
C ASP A 186 -15.85 -15.78 11.35
N PHE A 187 -15.24 -14.94 12.16
CA PHE A 187 -14.46 -15.37 13.29
C PHE A 187 -15.34 -15.63 14.53
N PRO A 188 -14.94 -16.56 15.43
CA PRO A 188 -15.70 -16.87 16.63
C PRO A 188 -15.87 -15.69 17.60
N ALA A 189 -14.97 -14.71 17.55
CA ALA A 189 -15.02 -13.49 18.35
C ALA A 189 -14.15 -12.40 17.74
N ASP A 190 -14.50 -11.12 17.95
CA ASP A 190 -13.84 -9.93 17.41
C ASP A 190 -12.35 -9.77 17.79
N ASN A 191 -11.90 -10.44 18.83
CA ASN A 191 -10.51 -10.43 19.27
C ASN A 191 -9.64 -11.52 18.63
N ILE A 192 -10.23 -12.42 17.86
CA ILE A 192 -9.54 -13.52 17.20
C ILE A 192 -9.19 -13.12 15.77
N ARG A 193 -7.89 -12.95 15.49
CA ARG A 193 -7.37 -12.55 14.18
C ARG A 193 -6.44 -13.62 13.62
N GLN A 194 -6.88 -14.85 13.70
CA GLN A 194 -6.13 -16.00 13.21
C GLN A 194 -6.93 -16.70 12.11
N ILE A 195 -6.43 -16.66 10.89
CA ILE A 195 -7.12 -17.17 9.70
C ILE A 195 -7.54 -18.63 9.83
N SER A 196 -6.74 -19.45 10.51
CA SER A 196 -7.06 -20.87 10.75
C SER A 196 -8.27 -21.12 11.65
N LEU A 197 -8.73 -20.10 12.38
CA LEU A 197 -9.84 -20.20 13.33
C LEU A 197 -11.17 -19.64 12.77
N THR A 198 -11.21 -19.30 11.49
CA THR A 198 -12.47 -18.87 10.86
C THR A 198 -13.52 -19.99 10.86
N ASN A 199 -14.78 -19.60 11.03
CA ASN A 199 -15.92 -20.50 10.86
C ASN A 199 -16.28 -20.71 9.37
N ASP A 200 -15.81 -19.83 8.49
CA ASP A 200 -16.05 -19.92 7.05
C ASP A 200 -15.07 -20.89 6.39
N PRO A 201 -15.52 -22.07 5.97
CA PRO A 201 -14.63 -23.06 5.35
C PRO A 201 -14.05 -22.61 3.99
N SER A 202 -14.71 -21.68 3.31
CA SER A 202 -14.23 -21.16 2.01
C SER A 202 -13.00 -20.27 2.16
N SER A 203 -12.81 -19.67 3.33
CA SER A 203 -11.68 -18.79 3.65
C SER A 203 -10.39 -19.55 4.03
N LYS A 204 -10.46 -20.87 4.19
CA LYS A 204 -9.31 -21.69 4.64
C LYS A 204 -8.39 -22.17 3.51
N ASN A 205 -8.77 -21.94 2.25
CA ASN A 205 -8.08 -22.45 1.07
C ASN A 205 -7.40 -21.32 0.30
N THR A 206 -6.42 -20.69 0.91
CA THR A 206 -5.55 -19.72 0.22
C THR A 206 -4.09 -20.09 0.34
#